data_66a5bedec627dc73d026ff620b9870d2
#
_entry.id   66a5bedec627dc73d026ff620b9870d2
#
_cell.length_a   1.000
_cell.length_b   1.000
_cell.length_c   1.000
_cell.angle_alpha   90.00
_cell.angle_beta   90.00
_cell.angle_gamma   90.00
#
_symmetry.space_group_name_H-M   'P 1'
#
loop_
_entity.id
_entity.type
_entity.pdbx_description
1 polymer ?
#
loop_
_entity_poly.entity_id
_entity_poly.type
_entity_poly.pdbx_seq_one_letter_code
_entity_poly.pdbx_strand_id
1 'polypeptide(L)'
;MSTPSSPMHSAAASGSVYLGRRLLLALGGAALVSGCTTDQVTTVGRDGTAGAGQPGSDLSTLPGDSRPEESADPASPPATASPGPPATLAKPVPDVCPPVPGVKEKLGGPQHYLPCHGTNIALTIDDGPDPTYTPLILALLSRYNISATFCMIGARAAANPALVARVAGAGHHLANHTYTHPLNLPGLTPAQIHDQITRTSDTLSGLTAGARPTLFRSPGGSWSPTILAACKTAGLRPLDWSVDPRDWSQPGVPHITQVILTNTRPGAIILNHDGGGNRQQTVDALGIALPRLIDAGYTFTQP
;
A
#
# COMPACT_ATOMS: atom_id res chain seq x y z
N MET A 1 -49.95 -44.30 33.75
CA MET A 1 -50.13 -45.35 32.72
C MET A 1 -49.20 -45.03 31.56
N SER A 2 -48.24 -45.89 31.43
CA SER A 2 -47.48 -46.34 30.25
C SER A 2 -46.68 -45.35 29.42
N THR A 3 -45.42 -45.36 29.64
CA THR A 3 -44.34 -45.15 28.62
C THR A 3 -44.31 -46.26 27.61
N PRO A 4 -43.78 -46.09 26.41
CA PRO A 4 -42.53 -46.77 26.06
C PRO A 4 -41.54 -45.89 25.27
N SER A 5 -40.25 -45.84 25.62
CA SER A 5 -39.14 -46.73 25.15
C SER A 5 -38.64 -46.45 23.72
N SER A 6 -37.40 -46.04 23.67
CA SER A 6 -36.44 -45.83 22.55
C SER A 6 -36.36 -47.00 21.53
N PRO A 7 -35.68 -46.75 20.39
CA PRO A 7 -34.32 -47.31 20.36
C PRO A 7 -33.24 -46.42 19.72
N MET A 8 -32.01 -46.63 20.18
CA MET A 8 -30.73 -46.19 19.60
C MET A 8 -30.51 -46.82 18.22
N HIS A 9 -29.96 -46.01 17.31
CA HIS A 9 -29.22 -46.56 16.18
C HIS A 9 -27.83 -45.93 16.10
N SER A 10 -26.88 -46.77 16.35
CA SER A 10 -25.46 -46.68 16.08
C SER A 10 -25.24 -46.62 14.56
N ALA A 11 -24.45 -45.72 14.07
CA ALA A 11 -23.87 -45.77 12.73
C ALA A 11 -22.39 -45.42 12.78
N ALA A 12 -21.64 -46.32 12.23
CA ALA A 12 -20.21 -46.49 12.27
C ALA A 12 -19.42 -45.38 11.52
N ALA A 13 -18.23 -45.15 12.02
CA ALA A 13 -17.18 -44.41 11.38
C ALA A 13 -16.64 -45.16 10.14
N SER A 14 -16.57 -44.46 9.00
CA SER A 14 -15.77 -44.88 7.85
C SER A 14 -14.61 -43.93 7.66
N GLY A 15 -13.44 -44.36 8.07
CA GLY A 15 -12.17 -43.72 7.75
C GLY A 15 -11.83 -43.94 6.28
N SER A 16 -11.54 -42.90 5.56
CA SER A 16 -10.93 -42.95 4.24
C SER A 16 -9.49 -42.46 4.33
N VAL A 17 -8.58 -43.43 4.17
CA VAL A 17 -7.13 -43.23 4.08
C VAL A 17 -6.81 -42.84 2.63
N TYR A 18 -6.33 -41.64 2.38
CA TYR A 18 -5.73 -41.32 1.08
C TYR A 18 -4.24 -41.58 1.12
N LEU A 19 -3.86 -42.62 0.38
CA LEU A 19 -2.49 -43.00 0.07
C LEU A 19 -1.85 -41.96 -0.88
N GLY A 20 -0.71 -41.47 -0.51
CA GLY A 20 0.13 -40.61 -1.36
C GLY A 20 0.70 -41.40 -2.54
N ARG A 21 0.57 -40.84 -3.73
CA ARG A 21 1.38 -41.20 -4.91
C ARG A 21 2.52 -40.21 -5.08
N ARG A 22 3.71 -40.66 -4.67
CA ARG A 22 4.98 -40.10 -5.15
C ARG A 22 5.17 -40.52 -6.61
N LEU A 23 5.29 -39.58 -7.51
CA LEU A 23 5.77 -39.83 -8.86
C LEU A 23 7.16 -39.24 -8.98
N LEU A 24 8.16 -40.13 -9.01
CA LEU A 24 9.50 -39.87 -9.50
C LEU A 24 9.42 -39.78 -11.02
N LEU A 25 10.01 -38.77 -11.62
CA LEU A 25 10.38 -38.80 -13.02
C LEU A 25 11.82 -38.34 -13.19
N ALA A 26 12.51 -39.22 -13.92
CA ALA A 26 13.91 -39.31 -14.12
C ALA A 26 14.47 -38.28 -15.09
N LEU A 27 15.77 -38.11 -14.97
CA LEU A 27 16.74 -37.45 -15.82
C LEU A 27 16.75 -37.99 -17.27
N GLY A 28 16.93 -37.08 -18.18
CA GLY A 28 17.46 -37.29 -19.54
C GLY A 28 17.83 -35.91 -20.06
N GLY A 29 18.98 -35.57 -20.33
CA GLY A 29 20.19 -36.04 -20.91
C GLY A 29 20.37 -35.53 -22.33
N ALA A 30 21.33 -34.54 -22.52
CA ALA A 30 22.12 -34.21 -23.72
C ALA A 30 21.35 -33.61 -24.94
N ALA A 31 21.86 -32.58 -25.62
CA ALA A 31 23.13 -32.50 -26.33
C ALA A 31 23.42 -31.06 -26.81
N LEU A 32 24.66 -30.79 -26.86
CA LEU A 32 25.35 -29.65 -27.47
C LEU A 32 25.10 -29.54 -28.99
N VAL A 33 24.92 -28.31 -29.51
CA VAL A 33 25.50 -27.93 -30.80
C VAL A 33 26.02 -26.50 -30.71
N SER A 34 27.30 -26.42 -30.95
CA SER A 34 28.16 -25.28 -31.20
C SER A 34 27.85 -24.67 -32.57
N GLY A 35 27.85 -23.37 -32.68
CA GLY A 35 27.78 -22.66 -33.96
C GLY A 35 28.30 -21.25 -33.81
N CYS A 36 29.63 -21.10 -33.90
CA CYS A 36 30.30 -19.83 -34.20
C CYS A 36 30.05 -19.43 -35.66
N THR A 37 29.67 -18.19 -35.89
CA THR A 37 30.04 -17.47 -37.10
C THR A 37 30.37 -16.02 -36.74
N THR A 38 31.61 -15.72 -36.91
CA THR A 38 32.25 -14.41 -37.05
C THR A 38 31.98 -13.87 -38.46
N ASP A 39 31.68 -12.59 -38.60
CA ASP A 39 32.06 -11.72 -39.71
C ASP A 39 31.97 -10.27 -39.26
N GLN A 40 33.11 -9.64 -39.13
CA GLN A 40 33.88 -8.80 -40.04
C GLN A 40 33.27 -7.39 -40.23
N VAL A 41 33.84 -6.50 -39.52
CA VAL A 41 34.37 -5.14 -39.75
C VAL A 41 34.31 -4.70 -41.23
N THR A 42 33.73 -3.51 -41.44
CA THR A 42 34.13 -2.63 -42.54
C THR A 42 34.14 -1.18 -42.04
N THR A 43 35.36 -0.65 -41.93
CA THR A 43 35.72 0.76 -41.78
C THR A 43 35.88 1.37 -43.19
N VAL A 44 35.27 2.54 -43.42
CA VAL A 44 35.70 3.56 -44.38
C VAL A 44 35.35 4.88 -43.71
N GLY A 45 36.14 5.80 -43.39
CA GLY A 45 37.39 6.36 -43.83
C GLY A 45 37.19 7.65 -44.64
N ARG A 46 37.63 8.79 -44.06
CA ARG A 46 38.08 10.05 -44.72
C ARG A 46 37.00 11.06 -45.13
N ASP A 47 37.15 12.31 -45.03
CA ASP A 47 38.13 13.38 -44.76
C ASP A 47 37.28 14.67 -44.88
N GLY A 48 37.50 15.68 -44.19
CA GLY A 48 38.45 16.71 -44.28
C GLY A 48 37.87 18.09 -43.96
N THR A 49 38.73 18.84 -43.35
CA THR A 49 39.08 20.27 -43.40
C THR A 49 38.21 21.27 -42.64
N ALA A 50 38.69 21.74 -41.54
CA ALA A 50 39.38 23.00 -41.23
C ALA A 50 38.65 24.32 -41.61
N GLY A 51 38.46 25.17 -40.59
CA GLY A 51 38.07 26.57 -40.70
C GLY A 51 38.13 27.27 -39.36
N ALA A 52 39.31 27.84 -39.10
CA ALA A 52 39.59 28.72 -37.94
C ALA A 52 38.95 30.09 -38.12
N GLY A 53 38.62 30.76 -37.01
CA GLY A 53 38.23 32.14 -37.00
C GLY A 53 37.78 32.65 -35.63
N GLN A 54 38.71 33.07 -34.83
CA GLN A 54 38.59 34.18 -33.87
C GLN A 54 39.42 35.34 -34.39
N PRO A 55 39.33 36.61 -33.88
CA PRO A 55 38.69 37.19 -32.73
C PRO A 55 37.99 38.54 -33.03
N GLY A 56 37.36 39.14 -32.03
CA GLY A 56 36.88 40.53 -32.09
C GLY A 56 36.31 41.01 -30.78
N SER A 57 37.18 41.62 -29.97
CA SER A 57 36.89 42.50 -28.84
C SER A 57 36.07 43.71 -29.28
N ASP A 58 35.09 44.16 -28.47
CA ASP A 58 34.97 45.56 -28.16
C ASP A 58 34.20 45.83 -26.86
N LEU A 59 34.84 46.64 -26.05
CA LEU A 59 34.34 47.34 -24.87
C LEU A 59 33.41 48.49 -25.26
N SER A 60 32.30 48.68 -24.55
CA SER A 60 31.75 50.01 -24.29
C SER A 60 30.89 50.04 -23.04
N THR A 61 31.45 50.48 -21.96
CA THR A 61 31.08 51.54 -20.99
C THR A 61 29.62 51.91 -20.80
N LEU A 62 29.17 51.63 -19.58
CA LEU A 62 28.36 52.26 -18.51
C LEU A 62 27.54 53.55 -18.84
N PRO A 63 26.40 53.84 -18.10
CA PRO A 63 26.58 54.31 -16.73
C PRO A 63 25.56 53.73 -15.71
N GLY A 64 25.96 53.88 -14.44
CA GLY A 64 25.31 53.40 -13.26
C GLY A 64 23.98 54.11 -12.93
N ASP A 65 23.14 53.38 -12.21
CA ASP A 65 22.07 53.96 -11.42
C ASP A 65 22.13 53.38 -10.00
N SER A 66 22.36 54.30 -9.08
CA SER A 66 22.51 54.05 -7.65
C SER A 66 21.14 53.91 -7.04
N ARG A 67 20.82 52.71 -6.54
CA ARG A 67 19.70 52.49 -5.64
C ARG A 67 20.22 52.05 -4.29
N PRO A 68 19.73 52.64 -3.19
CA PRO A 68 20.23 52.30 -1.86
C PRO A 68 19.84 50.88 -1.48
N GLU A 69 20.80 50.13 -0.97
CA GLU A 69 20.59 48.86 -0.30
C GLU A 69 19.80 49.10 1.00
N GLU A 70 18.54 48.72 0.98
CA GLU A 70 17.74 48.53 2.19
C GLU A 70 18.15 47.21 2.81
N SER A 71 18.91 47.35 3.90
CA SER A 71 19.32 46.25 4.77
C SER A 71 18.08 45.61 5.40
N ALA A 72 17.56 44.55 4.80
CA ALA A 72 16.55 43.69 5.43
C ALA A 72 17.27 42.74 6.37
N ASP A 73 17.09 42.95 7.66
CA ASP A 73 17.41 42.01 8.71
C ASP A 73 16.81 40.62 8.37
N PRO A 74 17.56 39.53 8.49
CA PRO A 74 16.98 38.20 8.31
C PRO A 74 16.01 37.92 9.46
N ALA A 75 14.71 37.92 9.13
CA ALA A 75 13.67 37.51 10.05
C ALA A 75 14.01 36.14 10.68
N SER A 76 14.13 36.13 11.99
CA SER A 76 14.28 34.91 12.79
C SER A 76 13.23 33.88 12.39
N PRO A 77 13.59 32.62 12.20
CA PRO A 77 12.62 31.58 11.92
C PRO A 77 11.59 31.52 13.07
N PRO A 78 10.30 31.25 12.78
CA PRO A 78 9.29 31.16 13.80
C PRO A 78 9.70 30.06 14.79
N ALA A 79 9.63 30.38 16.08
CA ALA A 79 9.96 29.48 17.17
C ALA A 79 9.17 28.18 16.97
N THR A 80 9.90 27.08 16.78
CA THR A 80 9.34 25.73 16.81
C THR A 80 8.69 25.54 18.18
N ALA A 81 7.36 25.51 18.19
CA ALA A 81 6.60 25.13 19.38
C ALA A 81 7.12 23.78 19.85
N SER A 82 7.64 23.71 21.07
CA SER A 82 8.00 22.45 21.72
C SER A 82 6.82 21.51 21.61
N PRO A 83 7.02 20.26 21.19
CA PRO A 83 5.94 19.27 21.21
C PRO A 83 5.46 19.15 22.65
N GLY A 84 4.18 19.42 22.88
CA GLY A 84 3.52 19.22 24.16
C GLY A 84 3.71 17.77 24.62
N PRO A 85 3.51 17.50 25.92
CA PRO A 85 3.66 16.15 26.46
C PRO A 85 2.81 15.17 25.65
N PRO A 86 3.32 13.96 25.38
CA PRO A 86 2.62 12.99 24.56
C PRO A 86 1.26 12.69 25.19
N ALA A 87 0.19 12.88 24.38
CA ALA A 87 -1.16 12.58 24.81
C ALA A 87 -1.21 11.13 25.33
N THR A 88 -1.64 10.99 26.60
CA THR A 88 -1.89 9.67 27.17
C THR A 88 -3.12 9.11 26.46
N LEU A 89 -2.94 8.00 25.73
CA LEU A 89 -4.08 7.30 25.11
C LEU A 89 -4.97 6.75 26.21
N ALA A 90 -6.26 7.11 26.15
CA ALA A 90 -7.25 6.43 26.94
C ALA A 90 -7.32 4.96 26.50
N LYS A 91 -7.41 4.03 27.47
CA LYS A 91 -7.63 2.62 27.14
C LYS A 91 -8.92 2.49 26.34
N PRO A 92 -8.94 1.75 25.22
CA PRO A 92 -10.17 1.53 24.47
C PRO A 92 -11.17 0.76 25.34
N VAL A 93 -12.44 1.16 25.24
CA VAL A 93 -13.52 0.37 25.83
C VAL A 93 -13.90 -0.70 24.82
N PRO A 94 -13.76 -2.00 25.15
CA PRO A 94 -14.12 -3.08 24.24
C PRO A 94 -15.60 -2.97 23.84
N ASP A 95 -15.92 -3.34 22.61
CA ASP A 95 -17.28 -3.39 22.04
C ASP A 95 -18.05 -2.04 22.02
N VAL A 96 -17.40 -0.93 22.36
CA VAL A 96 -17.92 0.41 22.14
C VAL A 96 -17.36 0.93 20.82
N CYS A 97 -18.08 0.65 19.74
CA CYS A 97 -17.83 1.28 18.45
C CYS A 97 -18.76 2.47 18.31
N PRO A 98 -18.31 3.69 18.65
CA PRO A 98 -19.15 4.86 18.49
C PRO A 98 -19.46 5.03 16.99
N PRO A 99 -20.70 5.41 16.66
CA PRO A 99 -21.01 5.84 15.31
C PRO A 99 -20.10 7.04 15.01
N VAL A 100 -19.33 6.96 13.92
CA VAL A 100 -18.45 8.08 13.56
C VAL A 100 -19.29 9.19 12.98
N PRO A 101 -19.18 10.41 13.51
CA PRO A 101 -19.89 11.55 12.96
C PRO A 101 -19.54 11.72 11.48
N GLY A 102 -20.54 11.73 10.62
CA GLY A 102 -20.39 11.99 9.18
C GLY A 102 -20.22 10.78 8.27
N VAL A 103 -19.93 9.59 8.77
CA VAL A 103 -19.88 8.37 7.95
C VAL A 103 -21.23 7.65 8.03
N LYS A 104 -22.05 7.82 7.00
CA LYS A 104 -23.20 6.97 6.78
C LYS A 104 -22.72 5.74 5.99
N GLU A 105 -22.55 4.60 6.66
CA GLU A 105 -22.37 3.34 5.96
C GLU A 105 -23.60 3.10 5.07
N LYS A 106 -23.44 3.32 3.76
CA LYS A 106 -24.45 2.90 2.79
C LYS A 106 -24.34 1.39 2.64
N LEU A 107 -25.46 0.70 2.81
CA LEU A 107 -25.55 -0.72 2.49
C LEU A 107 -25.02 -0.96 1.05
N GLY A 108 -23.95 -1.74 0.92
CA GLY A 108 -23.26 -1.96 -0.36
C GLY A 108 -22.22 -0.89 -0.76
N GLY A 109 -21.92 0.07 0.12
CA GLY A 109 -20.81 1.03 -0.03
C GLY A 109 -19.47 0.49 0.48
N PRO A 110 -18.40 1.33 0.43
CA PRO A 110 -17.09 0.94 0.96
C PRO A 110 -17.13 0.80 2.48
N GLN A 111 -16.37 -0.17 2.98
CA GLN A 111 -16.22 -0.45 4.40
C GLN A 111 -15.24 0.56 5.02
N HIS A 112 -15.71 1.38 5.97
CA HIS A 112 -14.90 2.35 6.71
C HIS A 112 -14.45 1.85 8.06
N TYR A 113 -15.13 0.84 8.60
CA TYR A 113 -14.90 0.25 9.92
C TYR A 113 -14.90 -1.26 9.84
N LEU A 114 -14.14 -1.88 10.73
CA LEU A 114 -14.29 -3.30 11.03
C LEU A 114 -15.61 -3.57 11.73
N PRO A 115 -16.16 -4.80 11.64
CA PRO A 115 -17.17 -5.24 12.61
C PRO A 115 -16.66 -5.03 14.03
N CYS A 116 -17.53 -4.53 14.91
CA CYS A 116 -17.18 -4.20 16.28
C CYS A 116 -16.96 -5.47 17.10
N HIS A 117 -15.71 -5.79 17.39
CA HIS A 117 -15.34 -6.90 18.26
C HIS A 117 -14.11 -6.52 19.09
N GLY A 118 -14.30 -6.40 20.40
CA GLY A 118 -13.22 -6.09 21.33
C GLY A 118 -12.52 -4.76 20.99
N THR A 119 -11.20 -4.79 20.95
CA THR A 119 -10.34 -3.63 20.66
C THR A 119 -9.67 -3.72 19.28
N ASN A 120 -10.28 -4.46 18.36
CA ASN A 120 -9.72 -4.69 17.04
C ASN A 120 -9.67 -3.40 16.21
N ILE A 121 -8.54 -3.23 15.51
CA ILE A 121 -8.29 -2.16 14.53
C ILE A 121 -7.58 -2.77 13.31
N ALA A 122 -7.63 -2.10 12.17
CA ALA A 122 -6.86 -2.48 10.99
C ALA A 122 -5.88 -1.39 10.60
N LEU A 123 -4.66 -1.79 10.25
CA LEU A 123 -3.68 -0.95 9.58
C LEU A 123 -3.68 -1.27 8.09
N THR A 124 -3.81 -0.24 7.27
CA THR A 124 -3.78 -0.37 5.81
C THR A 124 -2.73 0.56 5.21
N ILE A 125 -2.03 0.08 4.19
CA ILE A 125 -0.87 0.73 3.57
C ILE A 125 -1.10 0.79 2.06
N ASP A 126 -1.19 1.99 1.51
CA ASP A 126 -1.54 2.23 0.11
C ASP A 126 -0.33 2.61 -0.75
N ASP A 127 -0.51 2.53 -2.06
CA ASP A 127 0.39 2.99 -3.12
C ASP A 127 1.65 2.15 -3.37
N GLY A 128 1.95 1.17 -2.55
CA GLY A 128 3.11 0.30 -2.75
C GLY A 128 2.96 -0.74 -3.87
N PRO A 129 3.95 -1.63 -3.99
CA PRO A 129 5.18 -1.64 -3.20
C PRO A 129 6.19 -0.59 -3.67
N ASP A 130 6.97 -0.06 -2.74
CA ASP A 130 8.08 0.85 -2.98
C ASP A 130 9.40 0.24 -2.47
N PRO A 131 10.48 0.23 -3.28
CA PRO A 131 11.74 -0.40 -2.90
C PRO A 131 12.39 0.16 -1.64
N THR A 132 12.12 1.42 -1.30
CA THR A 132 12.68 2.10 -0.14
C THR A 132 11.82 1.91 1.09
N TYR A 133 10.52 2.20 0.99
CA TYR A 133 9.67 2.34 2.18
C TYR A 133 8.92 1.07 2.55
N THR A 134 8.51 0.23 1.60
CA THR A 134 7.87 -1.06 1.91
C THR A 134 8.75 -1.93 2.84
N PRO A 135 10.07 -2.08 2.60
CA PRO A 135 10.94 -2.83 3.52
C PRO A 135 11.02 -2.26 4.93
N LEU A 136 10.99 -0.93 5.08
CA LEU A 136 11.05 -0.26 6.38
C LEU A 136 9.76 -0.48 7.17
N ILE A 137 8.60 -0.38 6.51
CA ILE A 137 7.30 -0.68 7.13
C ILE A 137 7.21 -2.15 7.51
N LEU A 138 7.64 -3.09 6.64
CA LEU A 138 7.67 -4.52 6.97
C LEU A 138 8.54 -4.80 8.22
N ALA A 139 9.67 -4.10 8.37
CA ALA A 139 10.52 -4.26 9.55
C ALA A 139 9.81 -3.79 10.83
N LEU A 140 9.04 -2.69 10.78
CA LEU A 140 8.23 -2.23 11.90
C LEU A 140 7.11 -3.22 12.24
N LEU A 141 6.37 -3.70 11.23
CA LEU A 141 5.28 -4.65 11.42
C LEU A 141 5.79 -5.96 12.03
N SER A 142 6.93 -6.47 11.55
CA SER A 142 7.58 -7.65 12.11
C SER A 142 8.02 -7.45 13.56
N ARG A 143 8.60 -6.28 13.88
CA ARG A 143 9.03 -5.94 15.26
C ARG A 143 7.90 -6.05 16.28
N TYR A 144 6.70 -5.64 15.88
CA TYR A 144 5.53 -5.58 16.75
C TYR A 144 4.54 -6.74 16.53
N ASN A 145 4.89 -7.70 15.68
CA ASN A 145 4.03 -8.83 15.29
C ASN A 145 2.64 -8.38 14.81
N ILE A 146 2.62 -7.37 13.94
CA ILE A 146 1.40 -6.80 13.37
C ILE A 146 1.20 -7.34 11.96
N SER A 147 -0.02 -7.83 11.65
CA SER A 147 -0.48 -8.04 10.29
C SER A 147 -1.21 -6.79 9.77
N ALA A 148 -0.92 -6.40 8.53
CA ALA A 148 -1.51 -5.24 7.87
C ALA A 148 -2.07 -5.64 6.49
N THR A 149 -2.86 -4.74 5.89
CA THR A 149 -3.35 -4.89 4.51
C THR A 149 -2.63 -3.88 3.62
N PHE A 150 -1.98 -4.37 2.56
CA PHE A 150 -1.30 -3.54 1.57
C PHE A 150 -2.18 -3.41 0.32
N CYS A 151 -2.68 -2.20 0.07
CA CYS A 151 -3.44 -1.87 -1.14
C CYS A 151 -2.45 -1.49 -2.24
N MET A 152 -2.12 -2.46 -3.09
CA MET A 152 -1.02 -2.31 -4.05
C MET A 152 -1.48 -1.79 -5.40
N ILE A 153 -0.70 -0.89 -5.97
CA ILE A 153 -0.83 -0.46 -7.36
C ILE A 153 -0.25 -1.55 -8.28
N GLY A 154 -1.06 -2.05 -9.22
CA GLY A 154 -0.69 -3.18 -10.07
C GLY A 154 0.60 -2.97 -10.85
N ALA A 155 0.82 -1.79 -11.42
CA ALA A 155 2.05 -1.45 -12.16
C ALA A 155 3.29 -1.49 -11.25
N ARG A 156 3.17 -1.05 -9.99
CA ARG A 156 4.27 -1.11 -9.01
C ARG A 156 4.52 -2.54 -8.54
N ALA A 157 3.46 -3.31 -8.35
CA ALA A 157 3.56 -4.73 -8.04
C ALA A 157 4.29 -5.50 -9.15
N ALA A 158 3.93 -5.26 -10.41
CA ALA A 158 4.59 -5.86 -11.56
C ALA A 158 6.09 -5.49 -11.67
N ALA A 159 6.43 -4.25 -11.31
CA ALA A 159 7.82 -3.77 -11.31
C ALA A 159 8.65 -4.30 -10.11
N ASN A 160 8.00 -4.76 -9.04
CA ASN A 160 8.66 -5.18 -7.79
C ASN A 160 8.14 -6.53 -7.28
N PRO A 161 8.21 -7.61 -8.08
CA PRO A 161 7.59 -8.90 -7.75
C PRO A 161 8.14 -9.51 -6.45
N ALA A 162 9.43 -9.34 -6.18
CA ALA A 162 10.06 -9.85 -4.96
C ALA A 162 9.51 -9.18 -3.68
N LEU A 163 9.16 -7.88 -3.75
CA LEU A 163 8.54 -7.19 -2.63
C LEU A 163 7.10 -7.65 -2.39
N VAL A 164 6.33 -7.89 -3.46
CA VAL A 164 4.98 -8.48 -3.34
C VAL A 164 5.05 -9.84 -2.65
N ALA A 165 5.94 -10.71 -3.11
CA ALA A 165 6.15 -12.03 -2.50
C ALA A 165 6.58 -11.91 -1.03
N ARG A 166 7.43 -10.94 -0.69
CA ARG A 166 7.89 -10.69 0.68
C ARG A 166 6.74 -10.20 1.58
N VAL A 167 5.88 -9.29 1.10
CA VAL A 167 4.71 -8.81 1.85
C VAL A 167 3.75 -9.97 2.11
N ALA A 168 3.40 -10.76 1.09
CA ALA A 168 2.52 -11.90 1.23
C ALA A 168 3.13 -13.00 2.11
N GLY A 169 4.42 -13.32 1.93
CA GLY A 169 5.14 -14.32 2.73
C GLY A 169 5.30 -13.94 4.19
N ALA A 170 5.23 -12.66 4.54
CA ALA A 170 5.22 -12.17 5.91
C ALA A 170 3.82 -12.21 6.56
N GLY A 171 2.80 -12.75 5.88
CA GLY A 171 1.45 -12.92 6.43
C GLY A 171 0.59 -11.66 6.36
N HIS A 172 0.97 -10.67 5.54
CA HIS A 172 0.14 -9.50 5.28
C HIS A 172 -0.86 -9.77 4.16
N HIS A 173 -1.99 -9.07 4.19
CA HIS A 173 -2.98 -9.14 3.13
C HIS A 173 -2.64 -8.20 1.98
N LEU A 174 -2.97 -8.63 0.76
CA LEU A 174 -2.89 -7.80 -0.43
C LEU A 174 -4.30 -7.39 -0.86
N ALA A 175 -4.48 -6.10 -1.10
CA ALA A 175 -5.68 -5.51 -1.65
C ALA A 175 -5.36 -4.84 -3.00
N ASN A 176 -6.37 -4.73 -3.84
CA ASN A 176 -6.27 -4.11 -5.15
C ASN A 176 -6.42 -2.59 -5.03
N HIS A 177 -5.48 -1.83 -5.62
CA HIS A 177 -5.51 -0.35 -5.64
C HIS A 177 -5.41 0.20 -7.06
N THR A 178 -6.09 -0.43 -8.02
CA THR A 178 -6.01 -0.16 -9.46
C THR A 178 -4.64 -0.43 -10.08
N TYR A 179 -4.56 -0.45 -11.41
CA TYR A 179 -3.29 -0.74 -12.09
C TYR A 179 -2.37 0.47 -12.18
N THR A 180 -2.90 1.66 -12.49
CA THR A 180 -2.12 2.89 -12.70
C THR A 180 -2.44 4.01 -11.71
N HIS A 181 -3.29 3.76 -10.71
CA HIS A 181 -3.70 4.73 -9.70
C HIS A 181 -4.36 6.02 -10.25
N PRO A 182 -5.39 5.92 -11.11
CA PRO A 182 -6.05 7.10 -11.64
C PRO A 182 -6.92 7.78 -10.57
N LEU A 183 -6.56 8.98 -10.13
CA LEU A 183 -7.37 9.77 -9.19
C LEU A 183 -8.74 10.14 -9.78
N ASN A 184 -8.86 10.16 -11.12
CA ASN A 184 -10.11 10.36 -11.85
C ASN A 184 -10.80 9.03 -12.18
N LEU A 185 -10.67 8.01 -11.34
CA LEU A 185 -11.29 6.70 -11.58
C LEU A 185 -12.81 6.78 -11.87
N PRO A 186 -13.63 7.59 -11.14
CA PRO A 186 -15.07 7.73 -11.44
C PRO A 186 -15.38 8.29 -12.83
N GLY A 187 -14.45 9.03 -13.44
CA GLY A 187 -14.59 9.62 -14.78
C GLY A 187 -14.19 8.68 -15.93
N LEU A 188 -13.68 7.50 -15.62
CA LEU A 188 -13.31 6.51 -16.63
C LEU A 188 -14.54 5.73 -17.10
N THR A 189 -14.46 5.17 -18.31
CA THR A 189 -15.51 4.28 -18.83
C THR A 189 -15.57 2.99 -18.00
N PRO A 190 -16.74 2.30 -17.96
CA PRO A 190 -16.86 1.02 -17.24
C PRO A 190 -15.81 -0.02 -17.66
N ALA A 191 -15.45 -0.06 -18.95
CA ALA A 191 -14.42 -0.97 -19.47
C ALA A 191 -13.02 -0.63 -18.93
N GLN A 192 -12.69 0.66 -18.85
CA GLN A 192 -11.41 1.12 -18.28
C GLN A 192 -11.32 0.84 -16.77
N ILE A 193 -12.42 1.07 -16.02
CA ILE A 193 -12.49 0.73 -14.60
C ILE A 193 -12.28 -0.77 -14.41
N HIS A 194 -12.96 -1.59 -15.20
CA HIS A 194 -12.80 -3.04 -15.17
C HIS A 194 -11.36 -3.47 -15.45
N ASP A 195 -10.72 -2.91 -16.49
CA ASP A 195 -9.32 -3.19 -16.81
C ASP A 195 -8.38 -2.84 -15.65
N GLN A 196 -8.53 -1.67 -15.04
CA GLN A 196 -7.74 -1.24 -13.89
C GLN A 196 -7.81 -2.25 -12.73
N ILE A 197 -9.00 -2.77 -12.46
CA ILE A 197 -9.23 -3.73 -11.36
C ILE A 197 -8.71 -5.12 -11.74
N THR A 198 -9.05 -5.60 -12.93
CA THR A 198 -8.73 -6.98 -13.34
C THR A 198 -7.22 -7.18 -13.50
N ARG A 199 -6.55 -6.26 -14.22
CA ARG A 199 -5.09 -6.34 -14.40
C ARG A 199 -4.34 -6.37 -13.07
N THR A 200 -4.78 -5.58 -12.09
CA THR A 200 -4.16 -5.57 -10.76
C THR A 200 -4.39 -6.90 -10.04
N SER A 201 -5.63 -7.40 -10.05
CA SER A 201 -5.94 -8.69 -9.42
C SER A 201 -5.17 -9.84 -10.04
N ASP A 202 -5.04 -9.86 -11.36
CA ASP A 202 -4.29 -10.89 -12.08
C ASP A 202 -2.79 -10.78 -11.81
N THR A 203 -2.25 -9.56 -11.77
CA THR A 203 -0.84 -9.32 -11.41
C THR A 203 -0.55 -9.83 -10.01
N LEU A 204 -1.34 -9.45 -9.00
CA LEU A 204 -1.14 -9.87 -7.62
C LEU A 204 -1.28 -11.38 -7.47
N SER A 205 -2.29 -11.98 -8.11
CA SER A 205 -2.50 -13.42 -8.11
C SER A 205 -1.32 -14.19 -8.72
N GLY A 206 -0.79 -13.71 -9.85
CA GLY A 206 0.38 -14.30 -10.50
C GLY A 206 1.65 -14.24 -9.65
N LEU A 207 1.78 -13.25 -8.78
CA LEU A 207 2.93 -13.05 -7.89
C LEU A 207 2.81 -13.75 -6.53
N THR A 208 1.65 -14.30 -6.19
CA THR A 208 1.35 -14.89 -4.87
C THR A 208 0.80 -16.32 -4.95
N ALA A 209 1.31 -17.12 -5.87
CA ALA A 209 0.91 -18.52 -6.06
C ALA A 209 -0.62 -18.70 -6.24
N GLY A 210 -1.29 -17.75 -6.90
CA GLY A 210 -2.72 -17.82 -7.21
C GLY A 210 -3.65 -17.19 -6.18
N ALA A 211 -3.12 -16.65 -5.07
CA ALA A 211 -3.95 -15.96 -4.08
C ALA A 211 -4.47 -14.63 -4.66
N ARG A 212 -5.78 -14.54 -4.88
CA ARG A 212 -6.42 -13.32 -5.40
C ARG A 212 -6.73 -12.35 -4.27
N PRO A 213 -6.58 -11.03 -4.49
CA PRO A 213 -7.08 -10.05 -3.53
C PRO A 213 -8.60 -10.17 -3.39
N THR A 214 -9.10 -9.96 -2.19
CA THR A 214 -10.55 -9.94 -1.88
C THR A 214 -11.07 -8.55 -1.57
N LEU A 215 -10.17 -7.57 -1.50
CA LEU A 215 -10.43 -6.19 -1.16
C LEU A 215 -9.99 -5.26 -2.29
N PHE A 216 -10.74 -4.19 -2.48
CA PHE A 216 -10.41 -3.10 -3.41
C PHE A 216 -10.53 -1.76 -2.70
N ARG A 217 -9.52 -0.92 -2.83
CA ARG A 217 -9.59 0.48 -2.42
C ARG A 217 -9.49 1.39 -3.64
N SER A 218 -10.43 2.33 -3.75
CA SER A 218 -10.43 3.30 -4.84
C SER A 218 -9.38 4.39 -4.58
N PRO A 219 -8.53 4.74 -5.56
CA PRO A 219 -7.59 5.85 -5.44
C PRO A 219 -8.28 7.13 -4.94
N GLY A 220 -7.67 7.75 -3.90
CA GLY A 220 -8.19 8.96 -3.27
C GLY A 220 -9.58 8.82 -2.64
N GLY A 221 -10.05 7.61 -2.33
CA GLY A 221 -11.39 7.37 -1.77
C GLY A 221 -12.53 7.77 -2.72
N SER A 222 -12.29 7.79 -4.02
CA SER A 222 -13.25 8.25 -5.04
C SER A 222 -14.15 7.11 -5.49
N TRP A 223 -15.43 7.14 -5.08
CA TRP A 223 -16.39 6.10 -5.36
C TRP A 223 -17.51 6.54 -6.30
N SER A 224 -18.00 5.59 -7.11
CA SER A 224 -19.20 5.75 -7.94
C SER A 224 -19.99 4.43 -8.01
N PRO A 225 -21.27 4.46 -8.40
CA PRO A 225 -22.03 3.23 -8.62
C PRO A 225 -21.34 2.28 -9.61
N THR A 226 -20.66 2.82 -10.63
CA THR A 226 -19.92 2.02 -11.63
C THR A 226 -18.74 1.29 -11.00
N ILE A 227 -17.97 1.95 -10.12
CA ILE A 227 -16.86 1.33 -9.41
C ILE A 227 -17.37 0.23 -8.48
N LEU A 228 -18.45 0.49 -7.71
CA LEU A 228 -19.04 -0.51 -6.83
C LEU A 228 -19.56 -1.73 -7.60
N ALA A 229 -20.17 -1.51 -8.78
CA ALA A 229 -20.58 -2.60 -9.66
C ALA A 229 -19.39 -3.41 -10.18
N ALA A 230 -18.31 -2.75 -10.57
CA ALA A 230 -17.07 -3.40 -11.01
C ALA A 230 -16.42 -4.24 -9.89
N CYS A 231 -16.39 -3.73 -8.66
CA CYS A 231 -15.94 -4.49 -7.49
C CYS A 231 -16.78 -5.76 -7.31
N LYS A 232 -18.10 -5.63 -7.35
CA LYS A 232 -19.02 -6.78 -7.22
C LYS A 232 -18.78 -7.82 -8.31
N THR A 233 -18.60 -7.40 -9.55
CA THR A 233 -18.30 -8.30 -10.68
C THR A 233 -16.97 -9.00 -10.51
N ALA A 234 -15.96 -8.33 -9.96
CA ALA A 234 -14.64 -8.88 -9.70
C ALA A 234 -14.54 -9.71 -8.41
N GLY A 235 -15.64 -9.82 -7.63
CA GLY A 235 -15.65 -10.51 -6.34
C GLY A 235 -14.86 -9.80 -5.24
N LEU A 236 -14.71 -8.47 -5.34
CA LEU A 236 -13.95 -7.65 -4.41
C LEU A 236 -14.89 -6.88 -3.47
N ARG A 237 -14.53 -6.83 -2.19
CA ARG A 237 -15.21 -5.97 -1.21
C ARG A 237 -14.60 -4.57 -1.26
N PRO A 238 -15.43 -3.51 -1.39
CA PRO A 238 -14.97 -2.14 -1.32
C PRO A 238 -14.44 -1.81 0.09
N LEU A 239 -13.23 -1.25 0.16
CA LEU A 239 -12.54 -0.89 1.40
C LEU A 239 -12.22 0.60 1.40
N ASP A 240 -12.49 1.26 2.51
CA ASP A 240 -12.10 2.64 2.76
C ASP A 240 -11.42 2.74 4.13
N TRP A 241 -11.46 3.88 4.79
CA TRP A 241 -10.82 4.13 6.07
C TRP A 241 -11.68 5.04 6.97
N SER A 242 -11.36 5.03 8.25
CA SER A 242 -11.96 5.91 9.25
C SER A 242 -10.93 6.84 9.90
N VAL A 243 -9.64 6.53 9.78
CA VAL A 243 -8.54 7.36 10.30
C VAL A 243 -7.59 7.69 9.14
N ASP A 244 -7.52 8.96 8.77
CA ASP A 244 -6.63 9.48 7.73
C ASP A 244 -5.68 10.52 8.34
N PRO A 245 -4.42 10.17 8.60
CA PRO A 245 -3.41 11.11 9.10
C PRO A 245 -2.84 12.01 8.01
N ARG A 246 -3.28 11.85 6.74
CA ARG A 246 -2.80 12.58 5.56
C ARG A 246 -1.28 12.53 5.40
N ASP A 247 -0.68 11.41 5.74
CA ASP A 247 0.77 11.16 5.69
C ASP A 247 1.35 11.39 4.29
N TRP A 248 0.55 11.16 3.25
CA TRP A 248 0.87 11.44 1.85
C TRP A 248 1.20 12.92 1.59
N SER A 249 0.67 13.86 2.38
CA SER A 249 0.93 15.29 2.26
C SER A 249 2.17 15.76 3.05
N GLN A 250 2.85 14.86 3.76
CA GLN A 250 4.05 15.11 4.57
C GLN A 250 3.85 16.22 5.64
N PRO A 251 2.82 16.12 6.50
CA PRO A 251 2.46 17.17 7.47
C PRO A 251 3.35 17.17 8.71
N GLY A 252 4.37 16.35 8.75
CA GLY A 252 5.28 16.14 9.89
C GLY A 252 4.92 14.93 10.75
N VAL A 253 5.95 14.27 11.28
CA VAL A 253 5.84 13.09 12.16
C VAL A 253 4.90 13.33 13.35
N PRO A 254 4.97 14.48 14.07
CA PRO A 254 4.07 14.75 15.18
C PRO A 254 2.60 14.76 14.78
N HIS A 255 2.26 15.38 13.64
CA HIS A 255 0.89 15.45 13.15
C HIS A 255 0.34 14.06 12.80
N ILE A 256 1.09 13.28 12.02
CA ILE A 256 0.70 11.91 11.63
C ILE A 256 0.47 11.06 12.90
N THR A 257 1.42 11.07 13.82
CA THR A 257 1.34 10.33 15.08
C THR A 257 0.13 10.75 15.90
N GLN A 258 -0.09 12.07 16.06
CA GLN A 258 -1.21 12.59 16.84
C GLN A 258 -2.54 12.15 16.24
N VAL A 259 -2.75 12.31 14.93
CA VAL A 259 -4.00 11.93 14.26
C VAL A 259 -4.27 10.43 14.43
N ILE A 260 -3.28 9.57 14.22
CA ILE A 260 -3.42 8.13 14.45
C ILE A 260 -3.85 7.86 15.90
N LEU A 261 -3.13 8.41 16.88
CA LEU A 261 -3.38 8.10 18.29
C LEU A 261 -4.69 8.68 18.81
N THR A 262 -5.08 9.89 18.37
CA THR A 262 -6.30 10.54 18.90
C THR A 262 -7.57 10.08 18.22
N ASN A 263 -7.52 9.61 16.97
CA ASN A 263 -8.70 9.24 16.21
C ASN A 263 -8.98 7.73 16.18
N THR A 264 -7.97 6.90 16.53
CA THR A 264 -8.17 5.45 16.58
C THR A 264 -9.16 5.07 17.69
N ARG A 265 -10.14 4.26 17.33
CA ARG A 265 -11.17 3.67 18.20
C ARG A 265 -11.32 2.19 17.83
N PRO A 266 -11.93 1.34 18.67
CA PRO A 266 -12.29 0.00 18.28
C PRO A 266 -13.04 -0.02 16.94
N GLY A 267 -12.64 -0.90 16.04
CA GLY A 267 -13.18 -0.97 14.69
C GLY A 267 -12.51 -0.02 13.67
N ALA A 268 -11.59 0.84 14.07
CA ALA A 268 -10.95 1.77 13.13
C ALA A 268 -10.14 1.06 12.05
N ILE A 269 -10.23 1.58 10.82
CA ILE A 269 -9.34 1.26 9.70
C ILE A 269 -8.46 2.48 9.48
N ILE A 270 -7.14 2.31 9.69
CA ILE A 270 -6.14 3.38 9.61
C ILE A 270 -5.51 3.35 8.23
N LEU A 271 -5.54 4.50 7.54
CA LEU A 271 -4.86 4.72 6.26
C LEU A 271 -3.44 5.20 6.48
N ASN A 272 -2.49 4.61 5.78
CA ASN A 272 -1.12 5.10 5.61
C ASN A 272 -0.63 4.72 4.21
N HIS A 273 0.55 5.21 3.83
CA HIS A 273 1.12 4.98 2.50
C HIS A 273 2.58 4.54 2.60
N ASP A 274 2.99 3.62 1.72
CA ASP A 274 4.40 3.23 1.53
C ASP A 274 4.93 3.58 0.13
N GLY A 275 4.07 4.13 -0.73
CA GLY A 275 4.42 4.55 -2.07
C GLY A 275 3.95 5.97 -2.41
N GLY A 276 4.19 6.41 -3.66
CA GLY A 276 3.70 7.70 -4.16
C GLY A 276 4.53 8.92 -3.75
N GLY A 277 5.75 8.75 -3.25
CA GLY A 277 6.65 9.84 -2.87
C GLY A 277 7.49 9.51 -1.64
N ASN A 278 8.02 10.55 -0.98
CA ASN A 278 8.79 10.36 0.26
C ASN A 278 7.85 9.97 1.41
N ARG A 279 8.09 8.81 2.02
CA ARG A 279 7.29 8.24 3.12
C ARG A 279 8.09 8.06 4.41
N GLN A 280 9.23 8.75 4.55
CA GLN A 280 10.01 8.67 5.78
C GLN A 280 9.21 9.12 7.00
N GLN A 281 8.41 10.19 6.87
CA GLN A 281 7.54 10.65 7.96
C GLN A 281 6.50 9.61 8.36
N THR A 282 5.97 8.83 7.40
CA THR A 282 5.06 7.72 7.67
C THR A 282 5.75 6.62 8.47
N VAL A 283 6.95 6.20 8.04
CA VAL A 283 7.76 5.18 8.74
C VAL A 283 8.04 5.63 10.18
N ASP A 284 8.52 6.86 10.37
CA ASP A 284 8.87 7.39 11.68
C ASP A 284 7.65 7.52 12.60
N ALA A 285 6.51 8.00 12.06
CA ALA A 285 5.26 8.13 12.81
C ALA A 285 4.69 6.77 13.22
N LEU A 286 4.71 5.77 12.33
CA LEU A 286 4.31 4.41 12.66
C LEU A 286 5.22 3.80 13.73
N GLY A 287 6.53 4.07 13.69
CA GLY A 287 7.47 3.65 14.73
C GLY A 287 7.11 4.16 16.12
N ILE A 288 6.41 5.30 16.23
CA ILE A 288 5.93 5.88 17.49
C ILE A 288 4.49 5.41 17.80
N ALA A 289 3.61 5.37 16.81
CA ALA A 289 2.18 5.12 17.02
C ALA A 289 1.88 3.65 17.32
N LEU A 290 2.51 2.71 16.60
CA LEU A 290 2.20 1.29 16.75
C LEU A 290 2.41 0.75 18.16
N PRO A 291 3.58 0.95 18.82
CA PRO A 291 3.77 0.48 20.19
C PRO A 291 2.77 1.12 21.16
N ARG A 292 2.42 2.40 20.99
CA ARG A 292 1.46 3.08 21.85
C ARG A 292 0.03 2.53 21.70
N LEU A 293 -0.37 2.14 20.49
CA LEU A 293 -1.67 1.48 20.27
C LEU A 293 -1.69 0.11 20.93
N ILE A 294 -0.61 -0.66 20.83
CA ILE A 294 -0.47 -1.96 21.52
C ILE A 294 -0.52 -1.79 23.03
N ASP A 295 0.23 -0.84 23.58
CA ASP A 295 0.26 -0.55 25.02
C ASP A 295 -1.11 -0.09 25.55
N ALA A 296 -1.89 0.59 24.71
CA ALA A 296 -3.27 0.96 25.01
C ALA A 296 -4.23 -0.23 24.98
N GLY A 297 -3.83 -1.39 24.42
CA GLY A 297 -4.63 -2.61 24.36
C GLY A 297 -5.36 -2.84 23.04
N TYR A 298 -5.00 -2.12 21.97
CA TYR A 298 -5.53 -2.42 20.64
C TYR A 298 -4.92 -3.68 20.05
N THR A 299 -5.74 -4.43 19.31
CA THR A 299 -5.34 -5.64 18.59
C THR A 299 -5.47 -5.40 17.09
N PHE A 300 -4.41 -5.67 16.33
CA PHE A 300 -4.42 -5.48 14.89
C PHE A 300 -5.01 -6.72 14.20
N THR A 301 -5.95 -6.48 13.29
CA THR A 301 -6.60 -7.51 12.47
C THR A 301 -6.79 -7.00 11.04
N GLN A 302 -7.35 -7.85 10.19
CA GLN A 302 -7.58 -7.54 8.77
C GLN A 302 -9.04 -7.11 8.55
N PRO A 303 -9.33 -6.20 7.55
CA PRO A 303 -10.67 -5.80 7.17
C PRO A 303 -11.51 -6.91 6.54
#